data_4e1e87752f5d15629a1aed25bbe84c14
#
_entry.id   4e1e87752f5d15629a1aed25bbe84c14
#
_cell.length_a   1.000
_cell.length_b   1.000
_cell.length_c   1.000
_cell.angle_alpha   90.00
_cell.angle_beta   90.00
_cell.angle_gamma   90.00
#
_symmetry.space_group_name_H-M   'P 1'
#
loop_
_entity.id
_entity.type
_entity.pdbx_description
1 polymer ?
#
loop_
_entity_poly.entity_id
_entity_poly.type
_entity_poly.pdbx_seq_one_letter_code
_entity_poly.pdbx_strand_id
1 'polypeptide(L)'
;MHRISWLWVCAAAILLTQPPSLLGAESSLVLQPHGKAKGKNIVLISGDEEYRSEETLPQLAKILSTHHGFKCTVLFAINPRDGSIDPDELDNIPGLEALDTADLLVILTRFRDLPDDQMKHIVDYIESGKPVVGMRTATHAFQFKGSPTYARYSWNSPDGGFGRMVLGETWIKHHGQHGKQSTLGVLNPKQTAHPILIGIHNGELWSTTDVYEVRLPLPGDSNVLVFGEVLSGMDQKSPPVAGAVNDPMMPIAWVKTYTGSSGKTSRVFATTLGTSQDLLLEADRRLLVNACYWALGMEKQIRAVSNVGLVGKYHPHPFGTEGFVKGVRPADLH
;
A
#
# COMPACT_ATOMS: atom_id res chain seq x y z
N MET A 1 -67.20 52.22 8.98
CA MET A 1 -65.95 52.24 8.20
C MET A 1 -64.87 51.51 9.01
N HIS A 2 -64.68 50.22 8.80
CA HIS A 2 -63.68 49.40 9.51
C HIS A 2 -62.50 49.17 8.57
N ARG A 3 -61.32 49.63 9.00
CA ARG A 3 -60.06 49.35 8.30
C ARG A 3 -59.45 48.04 8.85
N ILE A 4 -59.32 47.04 8.02
CA ILE A 4 -58.60 45.76 8.34
C ILE A 4 -57.15 45.98 7.94
N SER A 5 -56.23 45.92 8.91
CA SER A 5 -54.79 45.95 8.68
C SER A 5 -54.31 44.52 8.54
N TRP A 6 -53.66 44.22 7.41
CA TRP A 6 -52.99 42.94 7.15
C TRP A 6 -51.53 43.01 7.64
N LEU A 7 -51.21 42.21 8.65
CA LEU A 7 -49.82 41.98 9.08
C LEU A 7 -49.22 40.88 8.22
N TRP A 8 -48.17 41.22 7.46
CA TRP A 8 -47.33 40.26 6.77
C TRP A 8 -46.31 39.70 7.77
N VAL A 9 -46.37 38.40 8.06
CA VAL A 9 -45.34 37.69 8.81
C VAL A 9 -44.33 37.15 7.78
N CYS A 10 -43.15 37.74 7.72
CA CYS A 10 -42.01 37.21 6.97
C CYS A 10 -41.40 36.08 7.79
N ALA A 11 -41.64 34.84 7.38
CA ALA A 11 -40.88 33.69 7.89
C ALA A 11 -39.50 33.66 7.22
N ALA A 12 -38.47 34.03 7.96
CA ALA A 12 -37.07 33.83 7.54
C ALA A 12 -36.71 32.33 7.64
N ALA A 13 -36.57 31.67 6.50
CA ALA A 13 -36.01 30.31 6.46
C ALA A 13 -34.52 30.39 6.78
N ILE A 14 -34.11 29.96 7.95
CA ILE A 14 -32.72 29.75 8.32
C ILE A 14 -32.26 28.44 7.60
N LEU A 15 -31.54 28.58 6.50
CA LEU A 15 -30.80 27.52 5.91
C LEU A 15 -29.66 27.13 6.87
N LEU A 16 -29.88 26.07 7.63
CA LEU A 16 -28.80 25.38 8.35
C LEU A 16 -27.87 24.75 7.33
N THR A 17 -26.79 25.45 6.96
CA THR A 17 -25.67 24.84 6.28
C THR A 17 -25.04 23.85 7.23
N GLN A 18 -25.22 22.55 6.98
CA GLN A 18 -24.45 21.53 7.67
C GLN A 18 -22.95 21.79 7.42
N PRO A 19 -22.11 21.81 8.45
CA PRO A 19 -20.68 21.89 8.24
C PRO A 19 -20.23 20.66 7.43
N PRO A 20 -19.23 20.80 6.53
CA PRO A 20 -18.67 19.66 5.82
C PRO A 20 -18.24 18.61 6.85
N SER A 21 -18.59 17.36 6.58
CA SER A 21 -18.40 16.24 7.51
C SER A 21 -16.96 16.19 8.00
N LEU A 22 -16.74 16.41 9.28
CA LEU A 22 -15.47 16.21 10.00
C LEU A 22 -14.97 14.75 9.96
N LEU A 23 -15.81 13.83 9.47
CA LEU A 23 -15.49 12.40 9.36
C LEU A 23 -14.24 12.11 8.50
N GLY A 24 -13.95 12.88 7.45
CA GLY A 24 -12.81 12.61 6.58
C GLY A 24 -11.43 12.95 7.19
N ALA A 25 -11.36 13.94 8.08
CA ALA A 25 -10.09 14.33 8.73
C ALA A 25 -9.74 13.39 9.92
N GLU A 26 -10.74 12.79 10.56
CA GLU A 26 -10.54 11.84 11.68
C GLU A 26 -10.28 10.41 11.21
N SER A 27 -10.56 10.08 9.95
CA SER A 27 -10.38 8.71 9.39
C SER A 27 -9.07 8.49 8.67
N SER A 28 -8.16 9.48 8.66
CA SER A 28 -6.87 9.42 7.97
C SER A 28 -5.75 10.08 8.78
N LEU A 29 -4.51 9.62 8.55
CA LEU A 29 -3.30 10.27 9.05
C LEU A 29 -2.69 11.13 7.95
N VAL A 30 -2.67 12.45 8.13
CA VAL A 30 -2.09 13.40 7.16
C VAL A 30 -0.79 13.96 7.70
N LEU A 31 0.32 13.63 7.05
CA LEU A 31 1.66 14.10 7.40
C LEU A 31 2.15 15.14 6.38
N GLN A 32 2.42 16.35 6.88
CA GLN A 32 2.96 17.42 6.06
C GLN A 32 4.46 17.21 5.81
N PRO A 33 5.01 17.70 4.68
CA PRO A 33 6.43 17.65 4.41
C PRO A 33 7.23 18.32 5.52
N HIS A 34 8.23 17.64 6.07
CA HIS A 34 9.21 18.29 6.94
C HIS A 34 10.38 18.81 6.10
N GLY A 35 10.83 20.04 6.37
CA GLY A 35 11.89 20.68 5.61
C GLY A 35 11.47 21.11 4.19
N LYS A 36 12.34 20.85 3.19
CA LYS A 36 12.07 21.25 1.80
C LYS A 36 11.04 20.32 1.15
N ALA A 37 9.84 20.83 0.92
CA ALA A 37 8.78 20.07 0.24
C ALA A 37 9.18 19.66 -1.19
N LYS A 38 8.83 18.43 -1.56
CA LYS A 38 9.00 17.88 -2.92
C LYS A 38 7.88 18.28 -3.88
N GLY A 39 6.79 18.85 -3.36
CA GLY A 39 5.61 19.18 -4.16
C GLY A 39 4.88 17.95 -4.71
N LYS A 40 5.01 16.80 -4.01
CA LYS A 40 4.36 15.53 -4.37
C LYS A 40 3.52 15.03 -3.21
N ASN A 41 2.35 14.47 -3.55
CA ASN A 41 1.37 13.93 -2.64
C ASN A 41 1.30 12.41 -2.80
N ILE A 42 1.61 11.67 -1.73
CA ILE A 42 1.58 10.21 -1.69
C ILE A 42 0.37 9.80 -0.84
N VAL A 43 -0.51 8.99 -1.40
CA VAL A 43 -1.61 8.36 -0.66
C VAL A 43 -1.25 6.90 -0.41
N LEU A 44 -1.35 6.48 0.85
CA LEU A 44 -1.06 5.11 1.29
C LEU A 44 -2.35 4.48 1.80
N ILE A 45 -2.73 3.31 1.27
CA ILE A 45 -3.97 2.62 1.64
C ILE A 45 -3.64 1.36 2.45
N SER A 46 -4.08 1.37 3.71
CA SER A 46 -3.93 0.28 4.67
C SER A 46 -5.25 -0.48 4.82
N GLY A 47 -5.20 -1.78 4.66
CA GLY A 47 -6.37 -2.65 4.78
C GLY A 47 -5.97 -4.12 4.70
N ASP A 48 -5.09 -4.56 5.59
CA ASP A 48 -4.60 -5.94 5.66
C ASP A 48 -4.66 -6.41 7.11
N GLU A 49 -5.45 -7.42 7.38
CA GLU A 49 -5.71 -7.95 8.71
C GLU A 49 -4.62 -8.91 9.20
N GLU A 50 -3.64 -9.27 8.36
CA GLU A 50 -2.62 -10.26 8.68
C GLU A 50 -1.22 -9.66 8.86
N TYR A 51 -0.80 -8.74 7.97
CA TYR A 51 0.58 -8.27 7.90
C TYR A 51 0.82 -6.89 8.52
N ARG A 52 -0.12 -6.40 9.34
CA ARG A 52 -0.01 -5.14 10.09
C ARG A 52 0.22 -3.93 9.19
N SER A 53 -0.59 -3.80 8.15
CA SER A 53 -0.56 -2.64 7.26
C SER A 53 -0.75 -1.32 8.02
N GLU A 54 -1.54 -1.34 9.10
CA GLU A 54 -1.83 -0.23 10.01
C GLU A 54 -0.62 0.22 10.84
N GLU A 55 0.44 -0.57 10.88
CA GLU A 55 1.74 -0.22 11.48
C GLU A 55 2.77 0.12 10.39
N THR A 56 2.80 -0.65 9.31
CA THR A 56 3.74 -0.49 8.20
C THR A 56 3.60 0.85 7.51
N LEU A 57 2.38 1.17 7.05
CA LEU A 57 2.17 2.33 6.19
C LEU A 57 2.29 3.66 6.93
N PRO A 58 1.83 3.83 8.19
CA PRO A 58 2.14 5.02 8.97
C PRO A 58 3.65 5.24 9.15
N GLN A 59 4.41 4.19 9.43
CA GLN A 59 5.87 4.31 9.59
C GLN A 59 6.55 4.70 8.27
N LEU A 60 6.16 4.08 7.16
CA LEU A 60 6.66 4.46 5.83
C LEU A 60 6.30 5.92 5.51
N ALA A 61 5.07 6.35 5.78
CA ALA A 61 4.62 7.72 5.58
C ALA A 61 5.42 8.72 6.43
N LYS A 62 5.72 8.40 7.70
CA LYS A 62 6.58 9.21 8.57
C LYS A 62 8.00 9.35 7.99
N ILE A 63 8.59 8.27 7.49
CA ILE A 63 9.91 8.31 6.83
C ILE A 63 9.85 9.22 5.59
N LEU A 64 8.87 9.02 4.72
CA LEU A 64 8.70 9.80 3.49
C LEU A 64 8.44 11.29 3.76
N SER A 65 7.66 11.63 4.77
CA SER A 65 7.38 13.03 5.10
C SER A 65 8.55 13.70 5.83
N THR A 66 9.14 13.03 6.82
CA THR A 66 10.17 13.60 7.69
C THR A 66 11.51 13.70 6.99
N HIS A 67 11.95 12.63 6.33
CA HIS A 67 13.29 12.58 5.74
C HIS A 67 13.33 12.97 4.27
N HIS A 68 12.19 12.87 3.58
CA HIS A 68 12.15 13.06 2.12
C HIS A 68 11.27 14.22 1.65
N GLY A 69 10.49 14.86 2.54
CA GLY A 69 9.71 16.05 2.23
C GLY A 69 8.49 15.82 1.34
N PHE A 70 7.92 14.61 1.35
CA PHE A 70 6.66 14.29 0.70
C PHE A 70 5.48 14.64 1.61
N LYS A 71 4.36 15.11 1.04
CA LYS A 71 3.08 15.06 1.74
C LYS A 71 2.56 13.64 1.68
N CYS A 72 2.16 13.06 2.81
CA CYS A 72 1.65 11.70 2.89
C CYS A 72 0.27 11.68 3.55
N THR A 73 -0.67 10.95 2.96
CA THR A 73 -1.99 10.68 3.54
C THR A 73 -2.15 9.17 3.66
N VAL A 74 -2.30 8.67 4.88
CA VAL A 74 -2.57 7.25 5.12
C VAL A 74 -4.05 7.07 5.38
N LEU A 75 -4.70 6.23 4.58
CA LEU A 75 -6.08 5.81 4.71
C LEU A 75 -6.13 4.41 5.32
N PHE A 76 -7.13 4.16 6.14
CA PHE A 76 -7.25 2.90 6.88
C PHE A 76 -8.60 2.25 6.67
N ALA A 77 -8.66 0.93 6.84
CA ALA A 77 -9.90 0.25 7.12
C ALA A 77 -10.40 0.73 8.51
N ILE A 78 -11.62 1.26 8.55
CA ILE A 78 -12.18 1.93 9.73
C ILE A 78 -13.47 1.25 10.16
N ASN A 79 -13.57 0.93 11.45
CA ASN A 79 -14.80 0.47 12.05
C ASN A 79 -15.85 1.61 12.05
N PRO A 80 -16.97 1.45 11.33
CA PRO A 80 -17.96 2.54 11.20
C PRO A 80 -18.69 2.84 12.50
N ARG A 81 -18.59 2.00 13.53
CA ARG A 81 -19.29 2.18 14.81
C ARG A 81 -18.56 3.11 15.76
N ASP A 82 -17.22 3.09 15.76
CA ASP A 82 -16.43 3.86 16.73
C ASP A 82 -15.30 4.68 16.13
N GLY A 83 -15.04 4.56 14.81
CA GLY A 83 -14.01 5.29 14.10
C GLY A 83 -12.58 4.80 14.37
N SER A 84 -12.42 3.63 15.01
CA SER A 84 -11.11 3.02 15.19
C SER A 84 -10.61 2.34 13.92
N ILE A 85 -9.28 2.20 13.82
CA ILE A 85 -8.65 1.40 12.78
C ILE A 85 -8.99 -0.07 13.05
N ASP A 86 -9.59 -0.71 12.05
CA ASP A 86 -10.03 -2.09 12.14
C ASP A 86 -9.69 -2.81 10.81
N PRO A 87 -8.55 -3.50 10.74
CA PRO A 87 -8.16 -4.22 9.54
C PRO A 87 -9.14 -5.34 9.13
N ASP A 88 -9.98 -5.84 10.05
CA ASP A 88 -11.01 -6.84 9.75
C ASP A 88 -12.24 -6.24 9.05
N GLU A 89 -12.39 -4.88 9.03
CA GLU A 89 -13.43 -4.20 8.27
C GLU A 89 -13.10 -4.22 6.79
N LEU A 90 -13.79 -5.08 6.01
CA LEU A 90 -13.42 -5.38 4.63
C LEU A 90 -13.96 -4.37 3.60
N ASP A 91 -15.00 -3.63 3.95
CA ASP A 91 -15.78 -2.81 3.01
C ASP A 91 -15.81 -1.32 3.33
N ASN A 92 -14.94 -0.83 4.24
CA ASN A 92 -14.94 0.58 4.63
C ASN A 92 -13.53 1.16 4.77
N ILE A 93 -13.07 1.87 3.74
CA ILE A 93 -11.86 2.71 3.75
C ILE A 93 -12.27 4.14 3.39
N PRO A 94 -12.67 4.97 4.36
CA PRO A 94 -13.10 6.34 4.08
C PRO A 94 -11.92 7.24 3.66
N GLY A 95 -12.22 8.30 2.91
CA GLY A 95 -11.23 9.30 2.48
C GLY A 95 -10.51 8.96 1.17
N LEU A 96 -10.97 7.95 0.42
CA LEU A 96 -10.36 7.54 -0.86
C LEU A 96 -10.37 8.64 -1.93
N GLU A 97 -11.19 9.70 -1.79
CA GLU A 97 -11.14 10.91 -2.63
C GLU A 97 -9.77 11.63 -2.55
N ALA A 98 -8.94 11.36 -1.55
CA ALA A 98 -7.55 11.84 -1.50
C ALA A 98 -6.72 11.39 -2.74
N LEU A 99 -7.12 10.30 -3.39
CA LEU A 99 -6.49 9.81 -4.63
C LEU A 99 -6.67 10.76 -5.82
N ASP A 100 -7.70 11.59 -5.83
CA ASP A 100 -7.96 12.53 -6.94
C ASP A 100 -6.77 13.48 -7.15
N THR A 101 -6.10 13.87 -6.07
CA THR A 101 -4.92 14.74 -6.07
C THR A 101 -3.60 14.03 -5.82
N ALA A 102 -3.59 12.71 -5.67
CA ALA A 102 -2.37 11.95 -5.42
C ALA A 102 -1.46 11.89 -6.66
N ASP A 103 -0.15 11.96 -6.44
CA ASP A 103 0.89 11.70 -7.43
C ASP A 103 1.35 10.23 -7.41
N LEU A 104 1.20 9.55 -6.27
CA LEU A 104 1.58 8.14 -6.07
C LEU A 104 0.58 7.47 -5.14
N LEU A 105 0.16 6.26 -5.52
CA LEU A 105 -0.54 5.30 -4.66
C LEU A 105 0.45 4.26 -4.11
N VAL A 106 0.50 4.10 -2.79
CA VAL A 106 1.10 2.95 -2.10
C VAL A 106 -0.04 2.13 -1.51
N ILE A 107 -0.11 0.83 -1.81
CA ILE A 107 -1.23 0.00 -1.38
C ILE A 107 -0.74 -1.29 -0.70
N LEU A 108 -1.29 -1.57 0.47
CA LEU A 108 -1.14 -2.80 1.23
C LEU A 108 -2.51 -3.19 1.77
N THR A 109 -3.27 -3.91 0.95
CA THR A 109 -4.64 -4.35 1.26
C THR A 109 -4.80 -5.82 0.93
N ARG A 110 -5.76 -6.49 1.57
CA ARG A 110 -6.04 -7.92 1.41
C ARG A 110 -7.54 -8.17 1.36
N PHE A 111 -8.03 -8.76 0.27
CA PHE A 111 -9.42 -9.21 0.09
C PHE A 111 -10.51 -8.16 0.41
N ARG A 112 -10.23 -6.86 0.13
CA ARG A 112 -11.23 -5.81 0.36
C ARG A 112 -12.44 -5.98 -0.57
N ASP A 113 -13.63 -5.76 0.00
CA ASP A 113 -14.95 -5.80 -0.68
C ASP A 113 -15.57 -4.40 -0.66
N LEU A 114 -14.81 -3.39 -1.12
CA LEU A 114 -15.20 -2.00 -1.05
C LEU A 114 -16.48 -1.72 -1.85
N PRO A 115 -17.38 -0.87 -1.35
CA PRO A 115 -18.54 -0.41 -2.09
C PRO A 115 -18.11 0.39 -3.34
N ASP A 116 -19.00 0.47 -4.32
CA ASP A 116 -18.71 1.03 -5.64
C ASP A 116 -18.21 2.48 -5.60
N ASP A 117 -18.76 3.30 -4.72
CA ASP A 117 -18.36 4.70 -4.53
C ASP A 117 -16.93 4.83 -4.00
N GLN A 118 -16.51 3.95 -3.08
CA GLN A 118 -15.15 3.90 -2.59
C GLN A 118 -14.18 3.31 -3.63
N MET A 119 -14.51 2.16 -4.22
CA MET A 119 -13.64 1.51 -5.22
C MET A 119 -13.42 2.38 -6.46
N LYS A 120 -14.41 3.21 -6.81
CA LYS A 120 -14.34 4.13 -7.93
C LYS A 120 -13.09 5.01 -7.88
N HIS A 121 -12.73 5.57 -6.73
CA HIS A 121 -11.54 6.43 -6.60
C HIS A 121 -10.24 5.68 -6.92
N ILE A 122 -10.13 4.42 -6.49
CA ILE A 122 -8.96 3.57 -6.80
C ILE A 122 -8.91 3.30 -8.30
N VAL A 123 -10.04 2.94 -8.91
CA VAL A 123 -10.12 2.65 -10.35
C VAL A 123 -9.82 3.90 -11.16
N ASP A 124 -10.44 5.03 -10.85
CA ASP A 124 -10.18 6.29 -11.56
C ASP A 124 -8.69 6.69 -11.48
N TYR A 125 -8.06 6.45 -10.31
CA TYR A 125 -6.64 6.72 -10.12
C TYR A 125 -5.77 5.86 -11.05
N ILE A 126 -5.92 4.52 -11.04
CA ILE A 126 -5.09 3.64 -11.87
C ILE A 126 -5.38 3.83 -13.36
N GLU A 127 -6.65 4.00 -13.74
CA GLU A 127 -7.06 4.19 -15.13
C GLU A 127 -6.61 5.56 -15.70
N SER A 128 -6.30 6.53 -14.83
CA SER A 128 -5.68 7.80 -15.24
C SER A 128 -4.20 7.68 -15.62
N GLY A 129 -3.57 6.52 -15.43
CA GLY A 129 -2.16 6.26 -15.71
C GLY A 129 -1.22 6.91 -14.70
N LYS A 130 -1.57 6.90 -13.43
CA LYS A 130 -0.71 7.33 -12.32
C LYS A 130 0.03 6.13 -11.68
N PRO A 131 1.21 6.35 -11.06
CA PRO A 131 2.07 5.27 -10.59
C PRO A 131 1.55 4.56 -9.34
N VAL A 132 1.93 3.29 -9.19
CA VAL A 132 1.52 2.43 -8.07
C VAL A 132 2.73 1.72 -7.46
N VAL A 133 2.77 1.66 -6.13
CA VAL A 133 3.63 0.78 -5.34
C VAL A 133 2.72 -0.20 -4.60
N GLY A 134 2.76 -1.47 -5.00
CA GLY A 134 2.01 -2.56 -4.36
C GLY A 134 2.91 -3.34 -3.39
N MET A 135 2.42 -3.55 -2.18
CA MET A 135 3.15 -4.24 -1.12
C MET A 135 2.40 -5.50 -0.68
N ARG A 136 3.12 -6.55 -0.39
CA ARG A 136 2.69 -7.84 0.17
C ARG A 136 1.37 -8.34 -0.45
N THR A 137 0.29 -8.21 0.28
CA THR A 137 -1.04 -8.71 -0.06
C THR A 137 -1.76 -7.89 -1.14
N ALA A 138 -1.18 -6.77 -1.57
CA ALA A 138 -1.71 -6.02 -2.71
C ALA A 138 -1.85 -6.89 -3.97
N THR A 139 -1.10 -7.99 -4.09
CA THR A 139 -1.26 -8.99 -5.16
C THR A 139 -2.62 -9.69 -5.16
N HIS A 140 -3.34 -9.65 -4.01
CA HIS A 140 -4.72 -10.13 -3.84
C HIS A 140 -5.56 -9.11 -3.03
N ALA A 141 -5.40 -7.83 -3.39
CA ALA A 141 -5.97 -6.69 -2.69
C ALA A 141 -7.48 -6.74 -2.50
N PHE A 142 -8.21 -7.24 -3.50
CA PHE A 142 -9.67 -7.16 -3.57
C PHE A 142 -10.33 -8.51 -3.77
N GLN A 143 -11.53 -8.67 -3.17
CA GLN A 143 -12.42 -9.80 -3.37
C GLN A 143 -13.87 -9.32 -3.31
N PHE A 144 -14.42 -8.92 -4.46
CA PHE A 144 -15.79 -8.43 -4.54
C PHE A 144 -16.79 -9.59 -4.52
N LYS A 145 -17.70 -9.57 -3.55
CA LYS A 145 -18.77 -10.57 -3.37
C LYS A 145 -20.11 -10.07 -3.89
N GLY A 146 -20.35 -8.77 -3.84
CA GLY A 146 -21.64 -8.15 -4.13
C GLY A 146 -21.66 -7.17 -5.29
N SER A 147 -20.51 -6.59 -5.71
CA SER A 147 -20.45 -5.62 -6.80
C SER A 147 -20.03 -6.25 -8.11
N PRO A 148 -20.91 -6.28 -9.14
CA PRO A 148 -20.52 -6.68 -10.49
C PRO A 148 -19.65 -5.63 -11.18
N THR A 149 -19.71 -4.36 -10.78
CA THR A 149 -19.04 -3.23 -11.44
C THR A 149 -17.53 -3.41 -11.44
N TYR A 150 -16.97 -3.83 -10.29
CA TYR A 150 -15.53 -3.96 -10.11
C TYR A 150 -15.05 -5.40 -9.93
N ALA A 151 -15.91 -6.39 -10.21
CA ALA A 151 -15.61 -7.83 -10.08
C ALA A 151 -14.32 -8.26 -10.81
N ARG A 152 -13.97 -7.58 -11.93
CA ARG A 152 -12.73 -7.85 -12.67
C ARG A 152 -11.46 -7.62 -11.86
N TYR A 153 -11.50 -6.78 -10.82
CA TYR A 153 -10.36 -6.50 -9.95
C TYR A 153 -10.21 -7.50 -8.79
N SER A 154 -11.19 -8.40 -8.59
CA SER A 154 -11.07 -9.49 -7.63
C SER A 154 -9.88 -10.38 -7.96
N TRP A 155 -9.11 -10.77 -6.93
CA TRP A 155 -7.90 -11.58 -7.08
C TRP A 155 -8.12 -12.92 -7.81
N ASN A 156 -9.30 -13.48 -7.65
CA ASN A 156 -9.74 -14.76 -8.25
C ASN A 156 -10.49 -14.57 -9.57
N SER A 157 -10.52 -13.36 -10.14
CA SER A 157 -11.13 -13.16 -11.47
C SER A 157 -10.34 -13.92 -12.54
N PRO A 158 -10.95 -14.27 -13.69
CA PRO A 158 -10.26 -14.98 -14.78
C PRO A 158 -8.98 -14.28 -15.25
N ASP A 159 -8.95 -12.94 -15.20
CA ASP A 159 -7.80 -12.13 -15.61
C ASP A 159 -6.76 -11.97 -14.48
N GLY A 160 -6.98 -12.56 -13.29
CA GLY A 160 -6.10 -12.47 -12.12
C GLY A 160 -6.19 -11.17 -11.35
N GLY A 161 -7.26 -10.40 -11.57
CA GLY A 161 -7.62 -9.22 -10.79
C GLY A 161 -6.59 -8.09 -10.81
N PHE A 162 -6.71 -7.22 -9.81
CA PHE A 162 -5.79 -6.10 -9.62
C PHE A 162 -4.33 -6.54 -9.59
N GLY A 163 -4.02 -7.66 -8.89
CA GLY A 163 -2.67 -8.18 -8.80
C GLY A 163 -2.03 -8.42 -10.17
N ARG A 164 -2.68 -9.23 -11.02
CA ARG A 164 -2.11 -9.57 -12.33
C ARG A 164 -2.20 -8.40 -13.31
N MET A 165 -3.35 -7.72 -13.34
CA MET A 165 -3.59 -6.66 -14.32
C MET A 165 -2.70 -5.44 -14.08
N VAL A 166 -2.62 -4.97 -12.84
CA VAL A 166 -1.93 -3.74 -12.48
C VAL A 166 -0.53 -4.01 -11.95
N LEU A 167 -0.37 -4.93 -10.99
CA LEU A 167 0.91 -5.17 -10.31
C LEU A 167 1.83 -6.16 -11.05
N GLY A 168 1.29 -6.97 -11.97
CA GLY A 168 2.05 -7.93 -12.77
C GLY A 168 1.73 -9.38 -12.49
N GLU A 169 1.42 -9.78 -11.26
CA GLU A 169 0.88 -11.09 -10.96
C GLU A 169 0.07 -11.08 -9.67
N THR A 170 -0.85 -12.02 -9.56
CA THR A 170 -1.62 -12.27 -8.36
C THR A 170 -0.96 -13.36 -7.51
N TRP A 171 -1.20 -13.32 -6.20
CA TRP A 171 -0.88 -14.41 -5.29
C TRP A 171 -1.60 -15.70 -5.71
N ILE A 172 -0.87 -16.81 -5.71
CA ILE A 172 -1.42 -18.14 -6.02
C ILE A 172 -1.57 -18.94 -4.73
N LYS A 173 -0.48 -19.05 -3.96
CA LYS A 173 -0.42 -19.71 -2.66
C LYS A 173 0.87 -19.35 -1.93
N HIS A 174 0.99 -19.78 -0.70
CA HIS A 174 2.26 -19.78 0.00
C HIS A 174 3.25 -20.73 -0.70
N HIS A 175 4.43 -20.25 -1.04
CA HIS A 175 5.50 -21.05 -1.66
C HIS A 175 6.40 -21.68 -0.60
N GLY A 176 6.70 -20.94 0.47
CA GLY A 176 7.31 -21.45 1.68
C GLY A 176 6.26 -21.92 2.71
N GLN A 177 6.73 -22.46 3.83
CA GLN A 177 5.86 -22.84 4.95
C GLN A 177 5.53 -21.60 5.80
N HIS A 178 4.30 -21.14 5.69
CA HIS A 178 3.81 -19.96 6.40
C HIS A 178 4.01 -20.07 7.91
N GLY A 179 4.57 -19.01 8.53
CA GLY A 179 4.89 -18.95 9.95
C GLY A 179 6.04 -19.86 10.42
N LYS A 180 6.75 -20.53 9.49
CA LYS A 180 7.88 -21.42 9.80
C LYS A 180 9.13 -21.15 8.99
N GLN A 181 8.98 -20.60 7.79
CA GLN A 181 10.05 -20.31 6.84
C GLN A 181 10.01 -18.83 6.50
N SER A 182 11.18 -18.22 6.49
CA SER A 182 11.37 -16.81 6.17
C SER A 182 11.89 -16.64 4.74
N THR A 183 11.97 -15.39 4.30
CA THR A 183 12.42 -15.01 2.96
C THR A 183 13.71 -14.22 3.02
N LEU A 184 14.75 -14.65 2.29
CA LEU A 184 15.95 -13.86 2.04
C LEU A 184 15.91 -13.30 0.61
N GLY A 185 16.18 -12.01 0.47
CA GLY A 185 16.23 -11.33 -0.84
C GLY A 185 17.56 -11.58 -1.55
N VAL A 186 17.47 -12.13 -2.76
CA VAL A 186 18.61 -12.34 -3.67
C VAL A 186 18.48 -11.37 -4.85
N LEU A 187 19.40 -10.43 -4.98
CA LEU A 187 19.36 -9.43 -6.04
C LEU A 187 19.52 -10.11 -7.41
N ASN A 188 18.68 -9.73 -8.37
CA ASN A 188 18.83 -10.20 -9.74
C ASN A 188 20.13 -9.63 -10.34
N PRO A 189 21.12 -10.48 -10.71
CA PRO A 189 22.41 -10.01 -11.20
C PRO A 189 22.31 -9.20 -12.50
N LYS A 190 21.20 -9.35 -13.25
CA LYS A 190 20.94 -8.59 -14.48
C LYS A 190 20.35 -7.20 -14.20
N GLN A 191 19.96 -6.89 -12.96
CA GLN A 191 19.26 -5.67 -12.58
C GLN A 191 19.94 -4.87 -11.45
N THR A 192 21.16 -5.23 -11.07
CA THR A 192 21.89 -4.60 -9.95
C THR A 192 22.10 -3.08 -10.12
N ALA A 193 22.08 -2.58 -11.36
CA ALA A 193 22.16 -1.15 -11.66
C ALA A 193 20.80 -0.42 -11.60
N HIS A 194 19.70 -1.12 -11.32
CA HIS A 194 18.38 -0.49 -11.29
C HIS A 194 18.27 0.52 -10.14
N PRO A 195 17.71 1.73 -10.36
CA PRO A 195 17.69 2.80 -9.35
C PRO A 195 17.08 2.40 -8.02
N ILE A 196 16.09 1.51 -8.01
CA ILE A 196 15.46 1.02 -6.77
C ILE A 196 16.45 0.26 -5.88
N LEU A 197 17.48 -0.37 -6.46
CA LEU A 197 18.46 -1.16 -5.72
C LEU A 197 19.68 -0.34 -5.23
N ILE A 198 19.72 0.97 -5.47
CA ILE A 198 20.82 1.83 -5.00
C ILE A 198 20.91 1.79 -3.48
N GLY A 199 22.08 1.41 -2.96
CA GLY A 199 22.36 1.31 -1.52
C GLY A 199 21.80 0.07 -0.85
N ILE A 200 21.44 -0.95 -1.63
CA ILE A 200 21.00 -2.28 -1.16
C ILE A 200 21.98 -3.32 -1.68
N HIS A 201 22.45 -4.20 -0.80
CA HIS A 201 23.37 -5.29 -1.16
C HIS A 201 22.68 -6.65 -1.09
N ASN A 202 23.27 -7.63 -1.76
CA ASN A 202 22.73 -8.98 -1.80
C ASN A 202 22.64 -9.58 -0.40
N GLY A 203 21.48 -10.15 -0.03
CA GLY A 203 21.24 -10.76 1.27
C GLY A 203 20.89 -9.80 2.39
N GLU A 204 20.75 -8.48 2.14
CA GLU A 204 20.32 -7.50 3.15
C GLU A 204 18.79 -7.42 3.31
N LEU A 205 18.04 -7.75 2.26
CA LEU A 205 16.58 -7.83 2.32
C LEU A 205 16.18 -9.13 2.98
N TRP A 206 15.32 -9.05 4.00
CA TRP A 206 14.84 -10.24 4.68
C TRP A 206 13.48 -9.97 5.32
N SER A 207 12.61 -10.97 5.31
CA SER A 207 11.30 -10.90 5.94
C SER A 207 11.04 -12.15 6.75
N THR A 208 10.36 -11.99 7.88
CA THR A 208 9.81 -13.10 8.67
C THR A 208 8.67 -13.83 7.93
N THR A 209 8.19 -13.28 6.83
CA THR A 209 7.12 -13.89 6.04
C THR A 209 7.66 -14.85 5.00
N ASP A 210 6.85 -15.82 4.62
CA ASP A 210 7.16 -16.77 3.56
C ASP A 210 7.11 -16.15 2.16
N VAL A 211 7.78 -16.78 1.22
CA VAL A 211 7.71 -16.43 -0.20
C VAL A 211 6.33 -16.76 -0.76
N TYR A 212 5.76 -15.87 -1.57
CA TYR A 212 4.54 -16.16 -2.33
C TYR A 212 4.86 -16.87 -3.65
N GLU A 213 4.06 -17.86 -4.00
CA GLU A 213 4.06 -18.39 -5.36
C GLU A 213 3.32 -17.44 -6.30
N VAL A 214 3.96 -17.15 -7.43
CA VAL A 214 3.40 -16.43 -8.57
C VAL A 214 3.64 -17.24 -9.83
N ARG A 215 2.83 -17.03 -10.87
CA ARG A 215 3.04 -17.71 -12.16
C ARG A 215 4.27 -17.15 -12.85
N LEU A 216 5.11 -18.04 -13.38
CA LEU A 216 6.30 -17.70 -14.15
C LEU A 216 6.14 -18.10 -15.62
N PRO A 217 6.72 -17.31 -16.57
CA PRO A 217 7.35 -16.00 -16.35
C PRO A 217 6.32 -14.94 -15.99
N LEU A 218 6.76 -13.87 -15.28
CA LEU A 218 5.89 -12.72 -15.05
C LEU A 218 5.44 -12.12 -16.39
N PRO A 219 4.17 -11.66 -16.52
CA PRO A 219 3.64 -11.22 -17.80
C PRO A 219 4.16 -9.85 -18.24
N GLY A 220 4.05 -9.60 -19.54
CA GLY A 220 4.31 -8.32 -20.17
C GLY A 220 5.75 -7.87 -20.06
N ASP A 221 5.95 -6.62 -19.68
CA ASP A 221 7.23 -5.94 -19.53
C ASP A 221 7.83 -6.06 -18.11
N SER A 222 7.32 -7.01 -17.31
CA SER A 222 7.76 -7.18 -15.93
C SER A 222 9.24 -7.54 -15.84
N ASN A 223 9.99 -6.80 -14.99
CA ASN A 223 11.40 -7.01 -14.74
C ASN A 223 11.62 -7.31 -13.26
N VAL A 224 12.10 -8.52 -12.96
CA VAL A 224 12.39 -8.95 -11.59
C VAL A 224 13.66 -8.27 -11.09
N LEU A 225 13.56 -7.58 -9.95
CA LEU A 225 14.67 -6.93 -9.26
C LEU A 225 15.27 -7.82 -8.18
N VAL A 226 14.42 -8.54 -7.44
CA VAL A 226 14.82 -9.38 -6.30
C VAL A 226 14.07 -10.70 -6.37
N PHE A 227 14.79 -11.80 -6.20
CA PHE A 227 14.25 -13.13 -5.97
C PHE A 227 14.17 -13.42 -4.48
N GLY A 228 13.25 -14.29 -4.07
CA GLY A 228 13.09 -14.75 -2.71
C GLY A 228 13.66 -16.15 -2.53
N GLU A 229 14.68 -16.25 -1.72
CA GLU A 229 15.20 -17.54 -1.27
C GLU A 229 14.45 -17.95 0.01
N VAL A 230 13.84 -19.13 -0.02
CA VAL A 230 13.13 -19.70 1.13
C VAL A 230 14.16 -20.24 2.11
N LEU A 231 14.18 -19.69 3.34
CA LEU A 231 15.02 -20.17 4.44
C LEU A 231 14.28 -21.23 5.25
N SER A 232 15.05 -22.16 5.86
CA SER A 232 14.50 -23.28 6.62
C SER A 232 13.92 -22.89 8.00
N GLY A 233 14.09 -21.63 8.39
CA GLY A 233 13.62 -21.10 9.68
C GLY A 233 13.29 -19.62 9.64
N MET A 234 13.01 -19.05 10.80
CA MET A 234 12.56 -17.66 11.00
C MET A 234 13.71 -16.72 11.42
N ASP A 235 14.93 -17.10 11.17
CA ASP A 235 16.13 -16.27 11.38
C ASP A 235 16.81 -16.00 10.05
N GLN A 236 17.28 -14.76 9.83
CA GLN A 236 17.97 -14.36 8.59
C GLN A 236 19.21 -15.23 8.28
N LYS A 237 19.80 -15.87 9.31
CA LYS A 237 20.95 -16.77 9.18
C LYS A 237 20.57 -18.23 8.98
N SER A 238 19.28 -18.55 8.98
CA SER A 238 18.82 -19.90 8.69
C SER A 238 19.30 -20.33 7.30
N PRO A 239 19.72 -21.59 7.12
CA PRO A 239 20.18 -22.05 5.80
C PRO A 239 19.02 -22.07 4.79
N PRO A 240 19.29 -21.88 3.50
CA PRO A 240 18.31 -22.05 2.44
C PRO A 240 17.73 -23.47 2.45
N VAL A 241 16.44 -23.57 2.10
CA VAL A 241 15.81 -24.87 1.85
C VAL A 241 16.35 -25.44 0.54
N ALA A 242 16.86 -26.67 0.57
CA ALA A 242 17.36 -27.34 -0.62
C ALA A 242 16.23 -27.83 -1.53
N GLY A 243 16.50 -27.88 -2.84
CA GLY A 243 15.62 -28.49 -3.85
C GLY A 243 14.71 -27.49 -4.55
N ALA A 244 13.62 -28.00 -5.13
CA ALA A 244 12.76 -27.29 -6.09
C ALA A 244 12.09 -26.02 -5.56
N VAL A 245 12.03 -25.83 -4.25
CA VAL A 245 11.44 -24.61 -3.66
C VAL A 245 12.27 -23.35 -3.97
N ASN A 246 13.60 -23.52 -4.15
CA ASN A 246 14.52 -22.43 -4.51
C ASN A 246 15.10 -22.58 -5.93
N ASP A 247 14.56 -23.48 -6.77
CA ASP A 247 15.01 -23.68 -8.14
C ASP A 247 13.83 -23.92 -9.10
N PRO A 248 13.32 -22.87 -9.79
CA PRO A 248 13.75 -21.48 -9.69
C PRO A 248 13.19 -20.76 -8.46
N MET A 249 13.94 -19.80 -7.92
CA MET A 249 13.44 -18.88 -6.89
C MET A 249 12.28 -18.02 -7.44
N MET A 250 11.28 -17.74 -6.59
CA MET A 250 10.17 -16.85 -6.93
C MET A 250 10.62 -15.38 -6.89
N PRO A 251 10.07 -14.50 -7.75
CA PRO A 251 10.26 -13.06 -7.63
C PRO A 251 9.56 -12.53 -6.37
N ILE A 252 10.26 -11.65 -5.63
CA ILE A 252 9.69 -10.96 -4.47
C ILE A 252 9.67 -9.44 -4.63
N ALA A 253 10.38 -8.88 -5.62
CA ALA A 253 10.25 -7.49 -6.02
C ALA A 253 10.47 -7.36 -7.53
N TRP A 254 9.59 -6.64 -8.20
CA TRP A 254 9.65 -6.41 -9.63
C TRP A 254 9.05 -5.06 -10.03
N VAL A 255 9.37 -4.62 -11.23
CA VAL A 255 8.81 -3.41 -11.85
C VAL A 255 8.13 -3.78 -13.16
N LYS A 256 7.15 -2.99 -13.54
CA LYS A 256 6.48 -3.05 -14.85
C LYS A 256 5.85 -1.70 -15.19
N THR A 257 5.20 -1.64 -16.34
CA THR A 257 4.29 -0.54 -16.66
C THR A 257 2.83 -1.01 -16.66
N TYR A 258 1.93 -0.07 -16.43
CA TYR A 258 0.48 -0.25 -16.57
C TYR A 258 -0.08 0.88 -17.43
N THR A 259 -0.86 0.54 -18.45
CA THR A 259 -1.54 1.51 -19.30
C THR A 259 -3.03 1.49 -18.94
N GLY A 260 -3.52 2.58 -18.38
CA GLY A 260 -4.92 2.74 -18.04
C GLY A 260 -5.79 3.03 -19.27
N SER A 261 -7.10 3.07 -19.09
CA SER A 261 -8.07 3.38 -20.15
C SER A 261 -7.91 4.78 -20.75
N SER A 262 -7.26 5.69 -20.01
CA SER A 262 -6.85 7.02 -20.53
C SER A 262 -5.78 6.96 -21.63
N GLY A 263 -5.20 5.78 -21.91
CA GLY A 263 -4.06 5.57 -22.79
C GLY A 263 -2.71 6.03 -22.21
N LYS A 264 -2.70 6.54 -20.97
CA LYS A 264 -1.46 6.92 -20.27
C LYS A 264 -0.85 5.71 -19.57
N THR A 265 0.47 5.63 -19.63
CA THR A 265 1.26 4.56 -19.02
C THR A 265 1.93 5.06 -17.75
N SER A 266 1.84 4.27 -16.69
CA SER A 266 2.47 4.53 -15.39
C SER A 266 3.54 3.49 -15.05
N ARG A 267 4.42 3.86 -14.13
CA ARG A 267 5.38 2.95 -13.50
C ARG A 267 4.72 2.23 -12.34
N VAL A 268 4.93 0.93 -12.26
CA VAL A 268 4.42 0.09 -11.18
C VAL A 268 5.59 -0.67 -10.56
N PHE A 269 5.70 -0.60 -9.25
CA PHE A 269 6.57 -1.46 -8.45
C PHE A 269 5.69 -2.37 -7.60
N ALA A 270 6.03 -3.64 -7.55
CA ALA A 270 5.39 -4.61 -6.68
C ALA A 270 6.43 -5.39 -5.87
N THR A 271 6.11 -5.63 -4.61
CA THR A 271 6.91 -6.49 -3.73
C THR A 271 6.03 -7.37 -2.86
N THR A 272 6.48 -8.60 -2.61
CA THR A 272 5.84 -9.50 -1.64
C THR A 272 6.43 -9.36 -0.23
N LEU A 273 7.33 -8.40 -0.03
CA LEU A 273 7.73 -7.88 1.28
C LEU A 273 6.74 -6.81 1.74
N GLY A 274 6.69 -6.46 3.03
CA GLY A 274 5.88 -5.35 3.50
C GLY A 274 5.14 -5.59 4.81
N THR A 275 5.46 -6.64 5.56
CA THR A 275 4.97 -6.75 6.95
C THR A 275 5.62 -5.66 7.83
N SER A 276 4.97 -5.34 8.94
CA SER A 276 5.45 -4.31 9.87
C SER A 276 6.89 -4.56 10.33
N GLN A 277 7.26 -5.81 10.59
CA GLN A 277 8.60 -6.18 11.05
C GLN A 277 9.68 -6.00 9.97
N ASP A 278 9.34 -6.02 8.68
CA ASP A 278 10.30 -5.77 7.60
C ASP A 278 10.89 -4.36 7.71
N LEU A 279 10.10 -3.38 8.19
CA LEU A 279 10.62 -2.02 8.40
C LEU A 279 11.64 -1.88 9.52
N LEU A 280 11.92 -2.91 10.30
CA LEU A 280 13.06 -2.92 11.23
C LEU A 280 14.39 -2.95 10.48
N LEU A 281 14.42 -3.50 9.26
CA LEU A 281 15.61 -3.58 8.43
C LEU A 281 15.77 -2.32 7.56
N GLU A 282 16.98 -1.77 7.54
CA GLU A 282 17.27 -0.58 6.74
C GLU A 282 17.11 -0.83 5.24
N ALA A 283 17.51 -2.01 4.76
CA ALA A 283 17.43 -2.38 3.36
C ALA A 283 15.98 -2.40 2.85
N ASP A 284 15.04 -2.92 3.66
CA ASP A 284 13.62 -2.97 3.29
C ASP A 284 13.00 -1.57 3.26
N ARG A 285 13.32 -0.71 4.24
CA ARG A 285 12.91 0.70 4.20
C ARG A 285 13.48 1.41 2.96
N ARG A 286 14.75 1.15 2.64
CA ARG A 286 15.43 1.73 1.47
C ARG A 286 14.80 1.27 0.16
N LEU A 287 14.45 -0.01 0.04
CA LEU A 287 13.73 -0.56 -1.11
C LEU A 287 12.44 0.21 -1.37
N LEU A 288 11.62 0.40 -0.33
CA LEU A 288 10.32 1.07 -0.44
C LEU A 288 10.46 2.57 -0.73
N VAL A 289 11.39 3.26 -0.08
CA VAL A 289 11.65 4.68 -0.35
C VAL A 289 12.15 4.87 -1.78
N ASN A 290 13.11 4.06 -2.23
CA ASN A 290 13.63 4.12 -3.60
C ASN A 290 12.53 3.81 -4.62
N ALA A 291 11.65 2.85 -4.33
CA ALA A 291 10.50 2.52 -5.17
C ALA A 291 9.55 3.71 -5.32
N CYS A 292 9.26 4.44 -4.24
CA CYS A 292 8.45 5.67 -4.31
C CYS A 292 9.11 6.74 -5.19
N TYR A 293 10.41 6.99 -5.02
CA TYR A 293 11.13 7.93 -5.89
C TYR A 293 11.10 7.51 -7.36
N TRP A 294 11.38 6.22 -7.63
CA TRP A 294 11.38 5.70 -8.98
C TRP A 294 10.00 5.79 -9.63
N ALA A 295 8.95 5.40 -8.91
CA ALA A 295 7.58 5.48 -9.39
C ALA A 295 7.17 6.91 -9.76
N LEU A 296 7.60 7.89 -8.97
CA LEU A 296 7.38 9.33 -9.20
C LEU A 296 8.25 9.93 -10.31
N GLY A 297 9.13 9.15 -10.98
CA GLY A 297 10.07 9.68 -11.98
C GLY A 297 11.18 10.54 -11.38
N MET A 298 11.50 10.34 -10.11
CA MET A 298 12.48 11.13 -9.35
C MET A 298 13.75 10.31 -9.06
N GLU A 299 14.04 9.27 -9.81
CA GLU A 299 15.16 8.34 -9.60
C GLU A 299 16.53 9.04 -9.53
N LYS A 300 16.70 10.16 -10.22
CA LYS A 300 17.93 10.98 -10.13
C LYS A 300 18.21 11.55 -8.74
N GLN A 301 17.22 11.53 -7.84
CA GLN A 301 17.36 11.99 -6.46
C GLN A 301 17.66 10.85 -5.47
N ILE A 302 17.61 9.61 -5.91
CA ILE A 302 17.97 8.44 -5.08
C ILE A 302 19.47 8.48 -4.77
N ARG A 303 19.84 8.28 -3.51
CA ARG A 303 21.23 8.20 -3.03
C ARG A 303 21.37 6.99 -2.09
N ALA A 304 22.50 6.29 -2.19
CA ALA A 304 22.80 5.16 -1.32
C ALA A 304 22.79 5.53 0.18
N VAL A 305 23.12 6.77 0.49
CA VAL A 305 23.18 7.31 1.86
C VAL A 305 21.92 8.12 2.24
N SER A 306 20.84 8.05 1.48
CA SER A 306 19.59 8.71 1.85
C SER A 306 19.11 8.21 3.22
N ASN A 307 18.65 9.15 4.05
CA ASN A 307 18.13 8.78 5.36
C ASN A 307 16.81 8.01 5.23
N VAL A 308 16.80 6.79 5.68
CA VAL A 308 15.61 5.92 5.77
C VAL A 308 15.40 5.45 7.22
N GLY A 309 15.94 6.18 8.19
CA GLY A 309 15.81 5.88 9.62
C GLY A 309 14.34 5.88 10.06
N LEU A 310 14.05 5.06 11.05
CA LEU A 310 12.74 5.06 11.71
C LEU A 310 12.44 6.42 12.32
N VAL A 311 11.18 6.83 12.31
CA VAL A 311 10.71 8.10 12.88
C VAL A 311 9.85 7.80 14.11
N GLY A 312 10.28 8.34 15.25
CA GLY A 312 9.64 8.06 16.53
C GLY A 312 9.90 6.64 17.06
N LYS A 313 9.11 6.22 18.03
CA LYS A 313 9.15 4.85 18.55
C LYS A 313 8.43 3.92 17.58
N TYR A 314 9.06 2.84 17.20
CA TYR A 314 8.50 1.82 16.33
C TYR A 314 8.76 0.43 16.92
N HIS A 315 7.71 -0.19 17.42
CA HIS A 315 7.71 -1.52 18.00
C HIS A 315 6.64 -2.38 17.34
N PRO A 316 6.90 -2.84 16.10
CA PRO A 316 5.89 -3.52 15.33
C PRO A 316 5.55 -4.89 15.91
N HIS A 317 4.27 -5.23 15.84
CA HIS A 317 3.79 -6.56 16.19
C HIS A 317 4.12 -7.57 15.08
N PRO A 318 4.29 -8.84 15.42
CA PRO A 318 4.40 -9.91 14.44
C PRO A 318 3.14 -9.97 13.55
N PHE A 319 3.31 -10.45 12.33
CA PHE A 319 2.18 -10.75 11.47
C PHE A 319 1.32 -11.89 12.05
N GLY A 320 0.07 -11.96 11.63
CA GLY A 320 -0.94 -12.94 12.06
C GLY A 320 -2.31 -12.30 12.14
N THR A 321 -3.35 -13.06 11.87
CA THR A 321 -4.73 -12.63 12.02
C THR A 321 -5.05 -12.34 13.51
N GLU A 322 -6.01 -11.46 13.78
CA GLU A 322 -6.49 -11.10 15.13
C GLU A 322 -5.47 -10.39 16.06
N GLY A 323 -4.36 -9.89 15.53
CA GLY A 323 -3.29 -9.31 16.38
C GLY A 323 -3.19 -7.78 16.35
N PHE A 324 -4.06 -7.04 15.67
CA PHE A 324 -4.02 -5.58 15.66
C PHE A 324 -4.46 -4.98 17.01
N VAL A 325 -3.96 -3.79 17.32
CA VAL A 325 -4.30 -3.08 18.56
C VAL A 325 -5.67 -2.41 18.41
N LYS A 326 -6.66 -2.91 19.16
CA LYS A 326 -8.04 -2.39 19.08
C LYS A 326 -8.16 -0.99 19.70
N GLY A 327 -9.07 -0.18 19.12
CA GLY A 327 -9.41 1.15 19.64
C GLY A 327 -8.43 2.26 19.25
N VAL A 328 -7.38 1.96 18.46
CA VAL A 328 -6.46 2.97 17.90
C VAL A 328 -7.19 3.75 16.82
N ARG A 329 -7.07 5.06 16.82
CA ARG A 329 -7.61 5.95 15.78
C ARG A 329 -6.48 6.54 14.94
N PRO A 330 -6.73 6.95 13.70
CA PRO A 330 -5.71 7.62 12.88
C PRO A 330 -5.04 8.81 13.57
N ALA A 331 -5.79 9.58 14.37
CA ALA A 331 -5.28 10.71 15.15
C ALA A 331 -4.23 10.32 16.21
N ASP A 332 -4.25 9.08 16.70
CA ASP A 332 -3.30 8.59 17.71
C ASP A 332 -1.91 8.26 17.12
N LEU A 333 -1.79 8.26 15.79
CA LEU A 333 -0.58 7.86 15.07
C LEU A 333 0.36 9.03 14.68
N HIS A 334 0.05 10.27 15.11
CA HIS A 334 0.87 11.47 14.83
C HIS A 334 2.26 11.46 15.51
#